data_4bf92a7d7b64b5b5451d633c68db7459
#
_entry.id   4bf92a7d7b64b5b5451d633c68db7459
#
_cell.length_a   1.000
_cell.length_b   1.000
_cell.length_c   1.000
_cell.angle_alpha   90.00
_cell.angle_beta   90.00
_cell.angle_gamma   90.00
#
_symmetry.space_group_name_H-M   'P 1'
#
loop_
_entity.id
_entity.type
_entity.pdbx_description
1 polymer ?
#
loop_
_entity_poly.entity_id
_entity_poly.type
_entity_poly.pdbx_seq_one_letter_code
_entity_poly.pdbx_strand_id
1 'polypeptide(L)'
;MNDEHTFLMEVRSAEFFEGTLATETPVERYGQDEVLLISPKTVELHTKDVPLLDNHNQGRQIGIVEQITVVGKKLVGRIRFATDRYSQEIMEDVKEGIRQNLSIGYKVLNSFIENGTVFVDKFKVLEASVVPIPADQNAGFGRSNDSNYSFRTINFNY
;
A
#
# COMPACT_ATOMS: atom_id res chain seq x y z
N MET A 1 -14.55 -3.22 -40.25
CA MET A 1 -14.18 -3.44 -39.75
C MET A 1 -14.05 -3.56 -38.89
N ASN A 2 -13.83 -3.60 -38.42
CA ASN A 2 -13.84 -4.06 -37.55
C ASN A 2 -13.66 -3.55 -36.36
N ASP A 3 -14.59 -3.02 -35.74
CA ASP A 3 -14.50 -2.42 -34.49
C ASP A 3 -14.29 -3.42 -33.43
N GLU A 4 -14.78 -4.56 -33.64
CA GLU A 4 -14.52 -5.56 -32.68
C GLU A 4 -13.09 -5.85 -32.57
N HIS A 5 -12.43 -5.79 -33.69
CA HIS A 5 -11.01 -6.02 -33.69
C HIS A 5 -10.34 -4.97 -32.83
N THR A 6 -10.72 -3.74 -33.02
CA THR A 6 -10.16 -2.67 -32.22
C THR A 6 -10.44 -2.89 -30.76
N PHE A 7 -11.65 -3.27 -30.45
CA PHE A 7 -11.99 -3.50 -29.07
C PHE A 7 -11.13 -4.61 -28.45
N LEU A 8 -10.95 -5.67 -29.18
CA LEU A 8 -10.16 -6.76 -28.63
C LEU A 8 -8.74 -6.35 -28.42
N MET A 9 -8.24 -5.43 -29.22
CA MET A 9 -6.91 -4.94 -28.98
C MET A 9 -6.81 -4.18 -27.70
N GLU A 10 -7.93 -3.83 -27.15
CA GLU A 10 -7.89 -3.14 -25.88
C GLU A 10 -7.78 -4.06 -24.71
N VAL A 11 -7.84 -5.33 -24.92
CA VAL A 11 -7.49 -6.27 -23.86
C VAL A 11 -6.03 -6.03 -23.59
N ARG A 12 -5.75 -5.45 -22.47
CA ARG A 12 -4.42 -4.92 -22.22
C ARG A 12 -3.85 -5.51 -20.95
N SER A 13 -2.56 -5.38 -20.82
CA SER A 13 -1.88 -5.78 -19.61
C SER A 13 -2.24 -4.80 -18.50
N ALA A 14 -2.54 -5.34 -17.35
CA ALA A 14 -2.64 -4.53 -16.15
C ALA A 14 -1.25 -4.43 -15.54
N GLU A 15 -0.91 -3.26 -15.07
CA GLU A 15 0.36 -3.05 -14.40
C GLU A 15 0.16 -3.21 -12.90
N PHE A 16 1.06 -3.96 -12.27
CA PHE A 16 1.03 -4.18 -10.83
C PHE A 16 2.34 -3.72 -10.25
N PHE A 17 2.26 -3.20 -9.04
CA PHE A 17 3.42 -2.70 -8.33
C PHE A 17 3.47 -3.40 -6.98
N GLU A 18 4.66 -3.76 -6.54
CA GLU A 18 4.82 -4.26 -5.18
C GLU A 18 5.04 -3.08 -4.26
N GLY A 19 4.47 -3.15 -3.07
CA GLY A 19 4.68 -2.10 -2.11
C GLY A 19 4.75 -2.65 -0.69
N THR A 20 5.55 -1.99 0.13
CA THR A 20 5.54 -2.20 1.57
C THR A 20 4.55 -1.23 2.16
N LEU A 21 3.52 -1.78 2.78
CA LEU A 21 2.43 -0.99 3.33
C LEU A 21 2.74 -0.49 4.74
N ALA A 22 3.44 -1.30 5.53
CA ALA A 22 3.77 -0.96 6.90
C ALA A 22 4.95 -1.80 7.36
N THR A 23 5.72 -1.25 8.30
CA THR A 23 6.82 -1.95 8.96
C THR A 23 6.69 -1.72 10.45
N GLU A 24 7.57 -2.34 11.23
CA GLU A 24 7.60 -2.13 12.67
C GLU A 24 8.41 -0.88 13.07
N THR A 25 8.63 0.03 12.13
CA THR A 25 9.34 1.27 12.42
C THR A 25 8.51 2.11 13.40
N PRO A 26 9.13 2.62 14.47
CA PRO A 26 8.39 3.48 15.40
C PRO A 26 7.93 4.77 14.71
N VAL A 27 6.71 5.16 15.00
CA VAL A 27 6.12 6.38 14.46
C VAL A 27 5.63 7.20 15.65
N GLU A 28 6.02 8.47 15.67
CA GLU A 28 5.60 9.33 16.77
C GLU A 28 4.16 9.75 16.60
N ARG A 29 3.35 9.50 17.63
CA ARG A 29 1.95 9.92 17.65
C ARG A 29 1.64 10.51 19.01
N TYR A 30 1.23 11.77 19.03
CA TYR A 30 0.83 12.45 20.27
C TYR A 30 1.92 12.39 21.32
N GLY A 31 3.17 12.54 20.88
CA GLY A 31 4.30 12.59 21.81
C GLY A 31 4.82 11.24 22.28
N GLN A 32 4.28 10.15 21.76
CA GLN A 32 4.75 8.80 22.08
C GLN A 32 5.08 8.05 20.81
N ASP A 33 6.04 7.15 20.92
CA ASP A 33 6.32 6.24 19.81
C ASP A 33 5.26 5.15 19.79
N GLU A 34 4.79 4.84 18.59
CA GLU A 34 3.87 3.75 18.34
C GLU A 34 4.54 2.78 17.39
N VAL A 35 4.51 1.50 17.73
CA VAL A 35 5.07 0.44 16.90
C VAL A 35 3.96 -0.54 16.55
N LEU A 36 3.77 -0.79 15.27
CA LEU A 36 2.87 -1.84 14.81
C LEU A 36 3.64 -3.16 14.83
N LEU A 37 3.16 -4.12 15.61
CA LEU A 37 3.74 -5.45 15.59
C LEU A 37 3.09 -6.22 14.46
N ILE A 38 3.89 -6.70 13.53
CA ILE A 38 3.39 -7.26 12.27
C ILE A 38 3.65 -8.74 12.20
N SER A 39 2.57 -9.50 12.19
CA SER A 39 2.59 -10.95 12.04
C SER A 39 1.24 -11.38 11.51
N PRO A 40 1.08 -12.61 11.03
CA PRO A 40 -0.23 -13.07 10.60
C PRO A 40 -1.30 -13.02 11.69
N LYS A 41 -0.88 -12.99 12.97
CA LYS A 41 -1.82 -12.96 14.08
C LYS A 41 -2.22 -11.55 14.48
N THR A 42 -1.44 -10.55 14.12
CA THR A 42 -1.68 -9.17 14.56
C THR A 42 -2.42 -8.34 13.54
N VAL A 43 -2.38 -8.74 12.27
CA VAL A 43 -2.95 -7.95 11.17
C VAL A 43 -4.28 -8.54 10.75
N GLU A 44 -5.31 -7.70 10.76
CA GLU A 44 -6.60 -8.02 10.15
C GLU A 44 -6.81 -7.09 8.98
N LEU A 45 -7.53 -7.56 7.97
CA LEU A 45 -7.90 -6.73 6.84
C LEU A 45 -9.40 -6.49 6.93
N HIS A 46 -9.82 -5.23 6.75
CA HIS A 46 -11.23 -4.89 6.75
C HIS A 46 -11.94 -5.61 5.59
N THR A 47 -11.29 -5.63 4.44
CA THR A 47 -11.71 -6.41 3.29
C THR A 47 -10.48 -7.13 2.75
N LYS A 48 -10.69 -8.21 2.01
CA LYS A 48 -9.58 -8.98 1.46
C LYS A 48 -8.65 -8.10 0.64
N ASP A 49 -9.23 -7.26 -0.21
CA ASP A 49 -8.50 -6.27 -0.97
C ASP A 49 -8.92 -4.92 -0.43
N VAL A 50 -7.98 -4.04 -0.16
CA VAL A 50 -8.31 -2.75 0.42
C VAL A 50 -8.18 -1.66 -0.63
N PRO A 51 -8.94 -0.58 -0.50
CA PRO A 51 -8.83 0.51 -1.47
C PRO A 51 -7.49 1.21 -1.36
N LEU A 52 -6.99 1.65 -2.51
CA LEU A 52 -5.84 2.54 -2.59
C LEU A 52 -6.37 3.95 -2.79
N LEU A 53 -6.02 4.84 -1.87
CA LEU A 53 -6.52 6.21 -1.89
C LEU A 53 -5.39 7.18 -2.21
N ASP A 54 -5.77 8.39 -2.55
CA ASP A 54 -4.86 9.50 -2.71
C ASP A 54 -4.84 10.27 -1.39
N ASN A 55 -3.73 10.18 -0.67
CA ASN A 55 -3.49 10.94 0.54
C ASN A 55 -4.61 10.81 1.58
N HIS A 56 -5.05 9.56 1.81
CA HIS A 56 -6.10 9.21 2.77
C HIS A 56 -7.45 9.85 2.50
N ASN A 57 -7.68 10.32 1.29
CA ASN A 57 -8.95 10.95 0.94
C ASN A 57 -9.93 9.87 0.48
N GLN A 58 -10.95 9.61 1.28
CA GLN A 58 -11.92 8.56 0.96
C GLN A 58 -12.72 8.86 -0.30
N GLY A 59 -12.78 10.10 -0.73
CA GLY A 59 -13.42 10.50 -1.98
C GLY A 59 -12.54 10.29 -3.20
N ARG A 60 -11.30 9.84 -3.01
CA ARG A 60 -10.33 9.72 -4.10
C ARG A 60 -9.69 8.34 -4.12
N GLN A 61 -10.49 7.34 -4.46
CA GLN A 61 -9.93 6.00 -4.66
C GLN A 61 -9.27 5.94 -6.02
N ILE A 62 -8.00 5.57 -6.04
CA ILE A 62 -7.19 5.56 -7.24
C ILE A 62 -6.75 4.15 -7.64
N GLY A 63 -7.13 3.16 -6.86
CA GLY A 63 -6.77 1.79 -7.17
C GLY A 63 -7.16 0.85 -6.05
N ILE A 64 -6.49 -0.28 -6.01
CA ILE A 64 -6.77 -1.33 -5.05
C ILE A 64 -5.47 -2.01 -4.67
N VAL A 65 -5.39 -2.51 -3.45
CA VAL A 65 -4.25 -3.30 -2.99
C VAL A 65 -4.73 -4.72 -2.79
N GLU A 66 -4.07 -5.63 -3.48
CA GLU A 66 -4.42 -7.04 -3.53
C GLU A 66 -3.30 -7.87 -2.94
N GLN A 67 -3.61 -9.12 -2.60
CA GLN A 67 -2.60 -10.08 -2.13
C GLN A 67 -1.77 -9.52 -0.98
N ILE A 68 -2.45 -8.93 -0.02
CA ILE A 68 -1.79 -8.38 1.15
C ILE A 68 -1.30 -9.54 2.02
N THR A 69 -0.03 -9.52 2.37
CA THR A 69 0.55 -10.59 3.13
C THR A 69 1.67 -10.07 4.03
N VAL A 70 2.01 -10.87 5.02
CA VAL A 70 3.11 -10.56 5.93
C VAL A 70 4.36 -11.25 5.41
N VAL A 71 5.44 -10.49 5.25
CA VAL A 71 6.74 -11.02 4.86
C VAL A 71 7.74 -10.54 5.90
N GLY A 72 8.18 -11.47 6.75
CA GLY A 72 8.99 -11.09 7.90
C GLY A 72 8.20 -10.17 8.82
N LYS A 73 8.75 -8.99 9.07
CA LYS A 73 8.08 -7.99 9.89
C LYS A 73 7.55 -6.84 9.06
N LYS A 74 7.14 -7.13 7.83
CA LYS A 74 6.60 -6.14 6.91
C LYS A 74 5.26 -6.61 6.39
N LEU A 75 4.38 -5.65 6.16
CA LEU A 75 3.12 -5.91 5.48
C LEU A 75 3.30 -5.44 4.06
N VAL A 76 3.13 -6.34 3.11
CA VAL A 76 3.34 -6.04 1.69
C VAL A 76 2.07 -6.32 0.92
N GLY A 77 1.96 -5.71 -0.24
CA GLY A 77 0.79 -5.92 -1.09
C GLY A 77 1.10 -5.63 -2.54
N ARG A 78 0.19 -6.04 -3.39
CA ARG A 78 0.26 -5.79 -4.82
C ARG A 78 -0.72 -4.70 -5.17
N ILE A 79 -0.23 -3.65 -5.79
CA ILE A 79 -0.98 -2.43 -6.04
C ILE A 79 -1.35 -2.36 -7.51
N ARG A 80 -2.63 -2.11 -7.77
CA ARG A 80 -3.13 -1.94 -9.13
C ARG A 80 -3.92 -0.63 -9.17
N PHE A 81 -3.53 0.25 -10.09
CA PHE A 81 -4.18 1.54 -10.22
C PHE A 81 -5.43 1.41 -11.10
N ALA A 82 -6.42 2.23 -10.81
CA ALA A 82 -7.62 2.34 -11.63
C ALA A 82 -7.25 2.94 -12.98
N THR A 83 -8.13 2.75 -13.96
CA THR A 83 -7.81 3.13 -15.34
C THR A 83 -8.30 4.52 -15.72
N ASP A 84 -8.94 5.24 -14.79
CA ASP A 84 -9.34 6.61 -15.08
C ASP A 84 -8.11 7.51 -15.18
N ARG A 85 -8.28 8.65 -15.81
CA ARG A 85 -7.17 9.52 -16.14
C ARG A 85 -6.38 9.97 -14.93
N TYR A 86 -7.08 10.39 -13.87
CA TYR A 86 -6.41 10.89 -12.68
C TYR A 86 -5.54 9.80 -12.03
N SER A 87 -6.09 8.58 -11.91
CA SER A 87 -5.36 7.47 -11.32
C SER A 87 -4.15 7.09 -12.16
N GLN A 88 -4.28 7.16 -13.48
CA GLN A 88 -3.17 6.85 -14.36
C GLN A 88 -2.07 7.89 -14.28
N GLU A 89 -2.42 9.15 -14.06
CA GLU A 89 -1.43 10.20 -13.88
C GLU A 89 -0.63 9.97 -12.60
N ILE A 90 -1.29 9.55 -11.53
CA ILE A 90 -0.58 9.21 -10.31
C ILE A 90 0.32 8.00 -10.53
N MET A 91 -0.16 7.02 -11.24
CA MET A 91 0.66 5.83 -11.56
C MET A 91 1.92 6.23 -12.31
N GLU A 92 1.82 7.15 -13.25
CA GLU A 92 3.01 7.62 -13.97
C GLU A 92 4.00 8.30 -13.04
N ASP A 93 3.50 9.08 -12.07
CA ASP A 93 4.37 9.69 -11.07
C ASP A 93 5.10 8.64 -10.24
N VAL A 94 4.41 7.54 -9.93
CA VAL A 94 5.03 6.43 -9.21
C VAL A 94 6.14 5.83 -10.05
N LYS A 95 5.88 5.61 -11.34
CA LYS A 95 6.88 5.05 -12.24
C LYS A 95 8.10 5.94 -12.36
N GLU A 96 7.90 7.24 -12.31
CA GLU A 96 8.99 8.20 -12.44
C GLU A 96 9.70 8.45 -11.12
N GLY A 97 9.25 7.83 -10.05
CA GLY A 97 9.87 8.01 -8.74
C GLY A 97 9.51 9.31 -8.06
N ILE A 98 8.48 10.00 -8.54
CA ILE A 98 8.03 11.24 -7.92
C ILE A 98 7.18 10.95 -6.71
N ARG A 99 6.27 9.97 -6.83
CA ARG A 99 5.45 9.52 -5.71
C ARG A 99 5.96 8.16 -5.28
N GLN A 100 6.57 8.09 -4.11
CA GLN A 100 7.27 6.88 -3.69
C GLN A 100 6.69 6.24 -2.44
N ASN A 101 5.88 6.95 -1.69
CA ASN A 101 5.56 6.57 -0.33
C ASN A 101 4.14 6.06 -0.20
N LEU A 102 3.98 5.09 0.69
CA LEU A 102 2.68 4.51 1.03
C LEU A 102 2.44 4.68 2.52
N SER A 103 1.19 4.73 2.88
CA SER A 103 0.76 4.78 4.28
C SER A 103 -0.55 4.02 4.39
N ILE A 104 -0.81 3.42 5.54
CA ILE A 104 -2.08 2.72 5.75
C ILE A 104 -2.97 3.50 6.69
N GLY A 105 -4.28 3.38 6.47
CA GLY A 105 -5.26 3.76 7.46
C GLY A 105 -5.68 2.50 8.17
N TYR A 106 -5.66 2.52 9.50
CA TYR A 106 -5.94 1.33 10.27
C TYR A 106 -6.64 1.69 11.57
N LYS A 107 -7.27 0.66 12.14
CA LYS A 107 -7.91 0.78 13.43
C LYS A 107 -7.15 -0.10 14.42
N VAL A 108 -6.76 0.48 15.55
CA VAL A 108 -6.09 -0.27 16.60
C VAL A 108 -7.14 -1.11 17.31
N LEU A 109 -6.90 -2.41 17.41
CA LEU A 109 -7.80 -3.34 18.08
C LEU A 109 -7.26 -3.72 19.44
N ASN A 110 -5.95 -3.76 19.62
CA ASN A 110 -5.33 -4.01 20.90
C ASN A 110 -3.93 -3.41 20.95
N SER A 111 -3.55 -2.91 22.10
CA SER A 111 -2.22 -2.33 22.28
C SER A 111 -1.80 -2.43 23.75
N PHE A 112 -0.52 -2.26 24.00
CA PHE A 112 0.02 -2.19 25.35
C PHE A 112 1.19 -1.21 25.35
N ILE A 113 1.54 -0.72 26.53
CA ILE A 113 2.63 0.23 26.68
C ILE A 113 3.76 -0.44 27.41
N GLU A 114 4.98 -0.25 26.88
CA GLU A 114 6.18 -0.76 27.52
C GLU A 114 7.29 0.26 27.33
N ASN A 115 7.86 0.69 28.44
CA ASN A 115 8.94 1.68 28.43
C ASN A 115 8.58 2.95 27.65
N GLY A 116 7.33 3.39 27.76
CA GLY A 116 6.89 4.61 27.12
C GLY A 116 6.52 4.46 25.65
N THR A 117 6.67 3.28 25.09
CA THR A 117 6.30 3.03 23.70
C THR A 117 4.99 2.25 23.65
N VAL A 118 4.10 2.66 22.76
CA VAL A 118 2.85 1.96 22.52
C VAL A 118 3.10 0.89 21.47
N PHE A 119 2.87 -0.36 21.84
CA PHE A 119 2.96 -1.48 20.90
C PHE A 119 1.54 -1.89 20.51
N VAL A 120 1.25 -1.86 19.23
CA VAL A 120 -0.04 -2.27 18.70
C VAL A 120 0.11 -3.73 18.29
N ASP A 121 -0.52 -4.61 19.05
CA ASP A 121 -0.41 -6.05 18.79
C ASP A 121 -1.63 -6.61 18.08
N LYS A 122 -2.60 -5.78 17.74
CA LYS A 122 -3.67 -6.15 16.83
C LYS A 122 -4.25 -4.92 16.19
N PHE A 123 -4.33 -4.91 14.87
CA PHE A 123 -4.89 -3.78 14.13
C PHE A 123 -5.56 -4.25 12.85
N LYS A 124 -6.50 -3.45 12.38
CA LYS A 124 -7.27 -3.77 11.17
C LYS A 124 -6.94 -2.72 10.12
N VAL A 125 -6.45 -3.16 8.97
CA VAL A 125 -6.13 -2.27 7.86
C VAL A 125 -7.42 -1.93 7.13
N LEU A 126 -7.66 -0.64 6.96
CA LEU A 126 -8.87 -0.14 6.31
C LEU A 126 -8.58 0.28 4.86
N GLU A 127 -7.44 0.87 4.61
CA GLU A 127 -7.06 1.37 3.28
C GLU A 127 -5.56 1.55 3.24
N ALA A 128 -5.03 1.74 2.04
CA ALA A 128 -3.67 2.19 1.84
C ALA A 128 -3.73 3.43 0.96
N SER A 129 -2.71 4.28 1.07
CA SER A 129 -2.69 5.53 0.31
C SER A 129 -1.32 5.83 -0.24
N VAL A 130 -1.31 6.47 -1.40
CA VAL A 130 -0.12 7.12 -1.92
C VAL A 130 -0.04 8.48 -1.23
N VAL A 131 1.06 8.73 -0.54
CA VAL A 131 1.21 9.94 0.26
C VAL A 131 2.54 10.61 -0.03
N PRO A 132 2.61 11.95 0.06
CA PRO A 132 3.88 12.63 -0.08
C PRO A 132 4.77 12.44 1.15
N ILE A 133 4.17 12.42 2.34
CA ILE A 133 4.91 12.29 3.59
C ILE A 133 4.34 11.09 4.33
N PRO A 134 5.06 9.98 4.41
CA PRO A 134 4.55 8.78 5.04
C PRO A 134 4.70 8.85 6.56
N ALA A 135 3.80 8.18 7.27
CA ALA A 135 3.96 8.01 8.71
C ALA A 135 5.15 7.08 8.98
N ASP A 136 5.24 5.99 8.24
CA ASP A 136 6.34 5.03 8.31
C ASP A 136 7.25 5.27 7.12
N GLN A 137 8.42 5.83 7.35
CA GLN A 137 9.31 6.20 6.26
C GLN A 137 9.90 5.00 5.54
N ASN A 138 9.68 3.80 6.03
CA ASN A 138 10.11 2.58 5.37
C ASN A 138 9.00 1.93 4.55
N ALA A 139 7.81 2.51 4.55
CA ALA A 139 6.71 2.05 3.70
C ALA A 139 6.76 2.79 2.37
N GLY A 140 6.53 2.08 1.29
CA GLY A 140 6.57 2.68 -0.03
C GLY A 140 6.61 1.64 -1.13
N PHE A 141 6.58 2.14 -2.35
CA PHE A 141 6.60 1.27 -3.50
C PHE A 141 7.92 0.53 -3.55
N GLY A 142 7.80 -0.81 -3.69
CA GLY A 142 8.92 -1.68 -3.88
C GLY A 142 9.89 -1.80 -2.74
N ARG A 143 9.59 -1.36 -1.57
CA ARG A 143 10.45 -1.49 -0.39
C ARG A 143 10.14 -2.78 0.36
N SER A 144 9.91 -3.86 -0.38
CA SER A 144 9.55 -5.13 0.22
C SER A 144 10.76 -5.85 0.77
N ASN A 145 11.94 -5.53 0.27
CA ASN A 145 13.19 -6.11 0.74
C ASN A 145 14.10 -5.02 1.23
N ASP A 146 15.31 -5.40 1.52
CA ASP A 146 16.22 -4.46 2.12
C ASP A 146 16.91 -3.61 1.06
N SER A 147 18.13 -3.32 1.31
CA SER A 147 18.89 -2.30 0.63
C SER A 147 19.01 -2.42 -0.88
N ASN A 148 18.79 -3.60 -1.43
CA ASN A 148 18.92 -3.74 -2.87
C ASN A 148 17.60 -3.64 -3.58
N TYR A 149 16.65 -3.11 -2.90
CA TYR A 149 15.35 -3.02 -3.44
C TYR A 149 15.35 -2.22 -4.71
N SER A 150 14.64 -2.71 -5.65
CA SER A 150 14.37 -1.97 -6.87
C SER A 150 12.89 -2.04 -7.17
N PHE A 151 12.40 -0.94 -7.66
CA PHE A 151 11.04 -0.82 -8.08
C PHE A 151 10.77 -1.78 -9.24
N ARG A 152 9.70 -2.54 -9.15
CA ARG A 152 9.35 -3.49 -10.21
C ARG A 152 7.89 -3.34 -10.57
N THR A 153 7.63 -3.49 -11.85
CA THR A 153 6.29 -3.52 -12.39
C THR A 153 6.03 -4.91 -12.93
N ILE A 154 4.87 -5.44 -12.59
CA ILE A 154 4.44 -6.74 -13.09
C ILE A 154 3.29 -6.50 -14.04
N ASN A 155 3.41 -7.05 -15.24
CA ASN A 155 2.39 -6.89 -16.27
C ASN A 155 1.61 -8.19 -16.43
N PHE A 156 0.31 -8.07 -16.44
CA PHE A 156 -0.56 -9.21 -16.69
C PHE A 156 -1.40 -8.94 -17.92
N ASN A 157 -1.61 -10.00 -18.69
CA ASN A 157 -2.51 -9.93 -19.84
C ASN A 157 -3.82 -10.58 -19.44
N TYR A 158 -4.91 -9.91 -19.70
CA TYR A 158 -6.25 -10.41 -19.42
C TYR A 158 -6.88 -10.99 -20.67
#